data_4aad33168445c5a1119dc42590684e56
#
_entry.id   4aad33168445c5a1119dc42590684e56
#
_cell.length_a   1.000
_cell.length_b   1.000
_cell.length_c   1.000
_cell.angle_alpha   90.00
_cell.angle_beta   90.00
_cell.angle_gamma   90.00
#
_symmetry.space_group_name_H-M   'P 1'
#
loop_
_entity.id
_entity.type
_entity.pdbx_description
1 polymer ?
#
loop_
_entity_poly.entity_id
_entity_poly.type
_entity_poly.pdbx_seq_one_letter_code
_entity_poly.pdbx_strand_id
1 'polypeptide(L)'
;MDEGEYRDTYHDFNQQRCPFEKSILSRKTMCEHAHRFCLADREGVACKEQPAYTLCKVLITQLRNNARFALKQTNLDEPLPHAKEIKIQTGGLLGLRSIVDGQFGQDEQDQSIENIFELVQQAISKYGDLNTLPYDEIARKIVQFEGRSRRRTNK
;
A
#
# COMPACT_ATOMS: atom_id res chain seq x y z
N MET A 1 8.29 26.65 -2.87
CA MET A 1 9.15 25.50 -2.48
C MET A 1 9.30 24.60 -3.70
N ASP A 2 10.53 24.37 -4.15
CA ASP A 2 10.74 23.48 -5.28
C ASP A 2 10.66 22.01 -4.84
N GLU A 3 10.73 21.11 -5.78
CA GLU A 3 10.51 19.68 -5.51
C GLU A 3 11.61 19.11 -4.60
N GLY A 4 12.86 19.55 -4.78
CA GLY A 4 13.96 19.09 -3.94
C GLY A 4 13.81 19.58 -2.50
N GLU A 5 13.49 20.86 -2.32
CA GLU A 5 13.24 21.43 -0.99
C GLU A 5 12.06 20.73 -0.32
N TYR A 6 11.00 20.44 -1.08
CA TYR A 6 9.84 19.75 -0.55
C TYR A 6 10.21 18.36 -0.03
N ARG A 7 10.98 17.59 -0.80
CA ARG A 7 11.39 16.25 -0.39
C ARG A 7 12.23 16.26 0.86
N ASP A 8 13.17 17.19 0.95
CA ASP A 8 14.05 17.29 2.11
C ASP A 8 13.25 17.69 3.35
N THR A 9 12.39 18.71 3.22
CA THR A 9 11.54 19.16 4.31
C THR A 9 10.58 18.06 4.75
N TYR A 10 9.99 17.34 3.78
CA TYR A 10 9.09 16.25 4.07
C TYR A 10 9.80 15.15 4.86
N HIS A 11 10.98 14.77 4.42
CA HIS A 11 11.74 13.70 5.07
C HIS A 11 12.08 14.07 6.51
N ASP A 12 12.49 15.32 6.76
CA ASP A 12 12.78 15.79 8.10
C ASP A 12 11.53 15.86 8.97
N PHE A 13 10.41 16.28 8.39
CA PHE A 13 9.15 16.44 9.08
C PHE A 13 8.48 15.10 9.41
N ASN A 14 8.52 14.14 8.49
CA ASN A 14 7.81 12.88 8.61
C ASN A 14 8.77 11.70 8.58
N GLN A 15 9.40 11.41 9.73
CA GLN A 15 10.36 10.32 9.84
C GLN A 15 9.71 8.96 9.91
N GLN A 16 8.45 8.88 10.30
CA GLN A 16 7.66 7.64 10.25
C GLN A 16 6.59 7.75 9.16
N ARG A 17 7.04 7.96 7.95
CA ARG A 17 6.14 8.03 6.79
C ARG A 17 5.41 6.73 6.60
N CYS A 18 4.08 6.78 6.55
CA CYS A 18 3.26 5.58 6.40
C CYS A 18 3.63 4.84 5.11
N PRO A 19 3.98 3.54 5.20
CA PRO A 19 4.31 2.77 3.99
C PRO A 19 3.16 2.67 2.99
N PHE A 20 1.93 2.88 3.44
CA PHE A 20 0.74 2.85 2.60
C PHE A 20 0.15 4.24 2.39
N GLU A 21 0.99 5.27 2.49
CA GLU A 21 0.57 6.67 2.37
C GLU A 21 -0.23 6.94 1.11
N LYS A 22 0.24 6.45 -0.03
CA LYS A 22 -0.43 6.73 -1.31
C LYS A 22 -1.81 6.11 -1.37
N SER A 23 -1.96 4.92 -0.81
CA SER A 23 -3.26 4.25 -0.75
C SER A 23 -4.23 5.01 0.16
N ILE A 24 -3.75 5.49 1.30
CA ILE A 24 -4.57 6.27 2.22
C ILE A 24 -4.96 7.60 1.59
N LEU A 25 -4.03 8.28 0.94
CA LEU A 25 -4.31 9.56 0.28
C LEU A 25 -5.25 9.41 -0.90
N SER A 26 -5.28 8.24 -1.53
CA SER A 26 -6.25 7.96 -2.59
C SER A 26 -7.64 7.61 -2.05
N ARG A 27 -7.80 7.60 -0.73
CA ARG A 27 -9.04 7.34 -0.01
C ARG A 27 -9.57 5.92 -0.19
N LYS A 28 -8.69 5.00 -0.56
CA LYS A 28 -9.06 3.58 -0.68
C LYS A 28 -8.86 2.82 0.61
N THR A 29 -7.93 3.27 1.45
CA THR A 29 -7.61 2.58 2.69
C THR A 29 -7.51 3.55 3.84
N MET A 30 -7.65 3.02 5.06
CA MET A 30 -7.52 3.79 6.30
C MET A 30 -6.77 2.95 7.33
N CYS A 31 -6.26 3.62 8.35
CA CYS A 31 -5.56 2.94 9.43
C CYS A 31 -5.75 3.72 10.73
N GLU A 32 -5.98 2.99 11.82
CA GLU A 32 -6.16 3.62 13.13
C GLU A 32 -4.92 4.38 13.61
N HIS A 33 -3.75 4.04 13.11
CA HIS A 33 -2.49 4.69 13.49
C HIS A 33 -2.04 5.78 12.51
N ALA A 34 -2.83 6.02 11.47
CA ALA A 34 -2.48 7.03 10.47
C ALA A 34 -2.78 8.43 10.99
N HIS A 35 -1.82 9.33 10.77
CA HIS A 35 -1.98 10.75 11.06
C HIS A 35 -1.79 11.53 9.75
N ARG A 36 -2.84 12.19 9.29
CA ARG A 36 -2.78 13.00 8.07
C ARG A 36 -2.37 14.42 8.42
N PHE A 37 -1.57 15.02 7.55
CA PHE A 37 -1.10 16.38 7.72
C PHE A 37 -0.92 17.04 6.35
N CYS A 38 -0.76 18.37 6.36
CA CYS A 38 -0.44 19.12 5.15
C CYS A 38 0.92 19.77 5.30
N LEU A 39 1.72 19.69 4.25
CA LEU A 39 3.01 20.35 4.17
C LEU A 39 3.11 21.01 2.80
N ALA A 40 3.23 22.34 2.77
CA ALA A 40 3.30 23.11 1.54
C ALA A 40 2.15 22.75 0.57
N ASP A 41 0.93 22.73 1.09
CA ASP A 41 -0.31 22.43 0.35
C ASP A 41 -0.43 21.00 -0.15
N ARG A 42 0.47 20.11 0.26
CA ARG A 42 0.40 18.69 -0.07
C ARG A 42 0.09 17.89 1.18
N GLU A 43 -0.74 16.87 1.00
CA GLU A 43 -1.07 15.97 2.10
C GLU A 43 -0.01 14.90 2.27
N GLY A 44 0.22 14.50 3.51
CA GLY A 44 1.06 13.37 3.86
C GLY A 44 0.41 12.54 4.95
N VAL A 45 0.97 11.37 5.21
CA VAL A 45 0.49 10.46 6.26
C VAL A 45 1.67 9.93 7.05
N ALA A 46 1.60 10.08 8.37
CA ALA A 46 2.58 9.54 9.30
C ALA A 46 1.95 8.38 10.07
N CYS A 47 2.78 7.46 10.54
CA CYS A 47 2.35 6.42 11.45
C CYS A 47 2.63 6.87 12.89
N LYS A 48 1.62 6.77 13.77
CA LYS A 48 1.74 7.19 15.17
C LYS A 48 2.29 6.10 16.07
N GLU A 49 2.39 4.88 15.56
CA GLU A 49 2.74 3.69 16.35
C GLU A 49 3.94 3.01 15.74
N GLN A 50 5.10 3.08 16.41
CA GLN A 50 6.32 2.56 15.85
C GLN A 50 6.30 1.05 15.57
N PRO A 51 5.77 0.19 16.46
CA PRO A 51 5.69 -1.23 16.12
C PRO A 51 4.85 -1.50 14.87
N ALA A 52 3.74 -0.79 14.69
CA ALA A 52 2.93 -0.91 13.49
C ALA A 52 3.69 -0.45 12.25
N TYR A 53 4.42 0.66 12.37
CA TYR A 53 5.24 1.19 11.28
C TYR A 53 6.28 0.15 10.83
N THR A 54 6.95 -0.50 11.79
CA THR A 54 7.96 -1.52 11.48
C THR A 54 7.34 -2.70 10.73
N LEU A 55 6.19 -3.19 11.18
CA LEU A 55 5.50 -4.29 10.51
C LEU A 55 5.08 -3.91 9.10
N CYS A 56 4.53 -2.71 8.93
CA CYS A 56 4.10 -2.26 7.61
C CYS A 56 5.29 -2.06 6.66
N LYS A 57 6.45 -1.66 7.17
CA LYS A 57 7.65 -1.55 6.34
C LYS A 57 8.10 -2.91 5.84
N VAL A 58 8.06 -3.93 6.68
CA VAL A 58 8.37 -5.30 6.25
C VAL A 58 7.38 -5.73 5.16
N LEU A 59 6.11 -5.50 5.40
CA LEU A 59 5.06 -5.90 4.45
C LEU A 59 5.24 -5.19 3.10
N ILE A 60 5.40 -3.88 3.08
CA ILE A 60 5.50 -3.14 1.82
C ILE A 60 6.76 -3.53 1.04
N THR A 61 7.85 -3.84 1.75
CA THR A 61 9.08 -4.30 1.09
C THR A 61 8.84 -5.62 0.37
N GLN A 62 8.16 -6.56 1.04
CA GLN A 62 7.82 -7.84 0.43
C GLN A 62 6.86 -7.67 -0.75
N LEU A 63 5.88 -6.80 -0.60
CA LEU A 63 4.93 -6.53 -1.69
C LEU A 63 5.65 -5.94 -2.91
N ARG A 64 6.54 -4.98 -2.71
CA ARG A 64 7.29 -4.39 -3.81
C ARG A 64 8.19 -5.40 -4.50
N ASN A 65 8.91 -6.20 -3.72
CA ASN A 65 9.83 -7.19 -4.29
C ASN A 65 9.09 -8.21 -5.15
N ASN A 66 7.94 -8.70 -4.67
CA ASN A 66 7.17 -9.70 -5.40
C ASN A 66 6.43 -9.07 -6.59
N ALA A 67 5.97 -7.83 -6.45
CA ALA A 67 5.22 -7.17 -7.50
C ALA A 67 6.08 -6.67 -8.65
N ARG A 68 7.34 -6.30 -8.39
CA ARG A 68 8.22 -5.78 -9.45
C ARG A 68 8.32 -6.74 -10.62
N PHE A 69 8.50 -8.01 -10.33
CA PHE A 69 8.57 -9.02 -11.38
C PHE A 69 7.24 -9.13 -12.13
N ALA A 70 6.14 -9.19 -11.40
CA ALA A 70 4.82 -9.33 -12.00
C ALA A 70 4.43 -8.10 -12.84
N LEU A 71 4.90 -6.91 -12.45
CA LEU A 71 4.61 -5.66 -13.14
C LEU A 71 5.67 -5.31 -14.20
N LYS A 72 6.61 -6.23 -14.44
CA LYS A 72 7.69 -6.05 -15.41
C LYS A 72 8.58 -4.86 -15.11
N GLN A 73 8.78 -4.58 -13.83
CA GLN A 73 9.69 -3.55 -13.39
C GLN A 73 11.07 -4.19 -13.19
N THR A 74 11.95 -4.02 -14.18
CA THR A 74 13.23 -4.73 -14.21
C THR A 74 14.35 -4.02 -13.46
N ASN A 75 14.26 -2.70 -13.28
CA ASN A 75 15.31 -1.96 -12.59
C ASN A 75 14.94 -1.78 -11.13
N LEU A 76 15.60 -2.54 -10.25
CA LEU A 76 15.31 -2.53 -8.82
C LEU A 76 15.82 -1.27 -8.11
N ASP A 77 16.75 -0.56 -8.73
CA ASP A 77 17.35 0.63 -8.13
C ASP A 77 16.54 1.90 -8.39
N GLU A 78 15.63 1.87 -9.34
CA GLU A 78 14.81 3.03 -9.65
C GLU A 78 13.55 3.04 -8.80
N PRO A 79 13.11 4.23 -8.33
CA PRO A 79 11.84 4.34 -7.65
C PRO A 79 10.71 3.93 -8.59
N LEU A 80 9.68 3.31 -8.02
CA LEU A 80 8.52 2.92 -8.79
C LEU A 80 7.71 4.16 -9.19
N PRO A 81 7.16 4.18 -10.42
CA PRO A 81 6.24 5.24 -10.80
C PRO A 81 5.05 5.31 -9.85
N HIS A 82 4.50 6.51 -9.70
CA HIS A 82 3.41 6.78 -8.77
C HIS A 82 2.23 5.80 -8.96
N ALA A 83 1.83 5.59 -10.21
CA ALA A 83 0.70 4.69 -10.50
C ALA A 83 0.99 3.24 -10.09
N LYS A 84 2.22 2.78 -10.29
CA LYS A 84 2.60 1.43 -9.88
C LYS A 84 2.68 1.31 -8.37
N GLU A 85 3.18 2.35 -7.70
CA GLU A 85 3.25 2.35 -6.24
C GLU A 85 1.86 2.30 -5.61
N ILE A 86 0.89 3.06 -6.13
CA ILE A 86 -0.50 2.98 -5.68
C ILE A 86 -1.06 1.58 -5.90
N LYS A 87 -0.77 1.01 -7.06
CA LYS A 87 -1.23 -0.34 -7.40
C LYS A 87 -0.68 -1.38 -6.43
N ILE A 88 0.59 -1.28 -6.07
CA ILE A 88 1.21 -2.20 -5.12
C ILE A 88 0.60 -2.01 -3.74
N GLN A 89 0.47 -0.77 -3.28
CA GLN A 89 -0.06 -0.50 -1.95
C GLN A 89 -1.51 -0.96 -1.81
N THR A 90 -2.38 -0.51 -2.69
CA THR A 90 -3.80 -0.82 -2.60
C THR A 90 -4.09 -2.27 -3.01
N GLY A 91 -3.55 -2.69 -4.15
CA GLY A 91 -3.72 -4.06 -4.61
C GLY A 91 -3.12 -5.07 -3.66
N GLY A 92 -1.98 -4.72 -3.05
CA GLY A 92 -1.35 -5.57 -2.04
C GLY A 92 -2.21 -5.75 -0.81
N LEU A 93 -2.84 -4.68 -0.32
CA LEU A 93 -3.73 -4.76 0.83
C LEU A 93 -5.01 -5.54 0.51
N LEU A 94 -5.54 -5.36 -0.69
CA LEU A 94 -6.70 -6.14 -1.12
C LEU A 94 -6.35 -7.62 -1.26
N GLY A 95 -5.16 -7.93 -1.77
CA GLY A 95 -4.66 -9.29 -1.82
C GLY A 95 -4.46 -9.88 -0.44
N LEU A 96 -3.94 -9.08 0.49
CA LEU A 96 -3.78 -9.50 1.88
C LEU A 96 -5.15 -9.84 2.49
N ARG A 97 -6.15 -9.01 2.25
CA ARG A 97 -7.51 -9.28 2.72
C ARG A 97 -8.04 -10.58 2.14
N SER A 98 -7.79 -10.82 0.86
CA SER A 98 -8.24 -12.05 0.20
C SER A 98 -7.67 -13.30 0.84
N ILE A 99 -6.37 -13.31 1.16
CA ILE A 99 -5.77 -14.49 1.78
C ILE A 99 -6.19 -14.66 3.24
N VAL A 100 -6.48 -13.57 3.94
CA VAL A 100 -6.97 -13.62 5.32
C VAL A 100 -8.41 -14.16 5.34
N ASP A 101 -9.26 -13.63 4.47
CA ASP A 101 -10.68 -14.01 4.43
C ASP A 101 -10.93 -15.32 3.68
N GLY A 102 -9.98 -15.75 2.85
CA GLY A 102 -10.15 -16.94 2.01
C GLY A 102 -11.16 -16.75 0.89
N GLN A 103 -11.49 -15.51 0.53
CA GLN A 103 -12.54 -15.21 -0.44
C GLN A 103 -11.95 -14.60 -1.71
N PHE A 104 -11.17 -15.39 -2.42
CA PHE A 104 -10.60 -14.92 -3.68
C PHE A 104 -11.67 -14.66 -4.72
N GLY A 105 -11.67 -13.46 -5.25
CA GLY A 105 -12.51 -13.10 -6.39
C GLY A 105 -13.97 -12.88 -6.09
N GLN A 106 -14.39 -12.86 -4.83
CA GLN A 106 -15.80 -12.77 -4.53
C GLN A 106 -16.34 -11.36 -4.32
N ASP A 107 -15.47 -10.39 -4.09
CA ASP A 107 -15.95 -9.03 -3.83
C ASP A 107 -15.12 -8.02 -4.60
N GLU A 108 -15.21 -8.08 -5.91
CA GLU A 108 -14.46 -7.18 -6.78
C GLU A 108 -14.92 -5.72 -6.67
N GLN A 109 -16.09 -5.50 -6.11
CA GLN A 109 -16.64 -4.15 -6.03
C GLN A 109 -16.15 -3.39 -4.80
N ASP A 110 -15.85 -4.08 -3.71
CA ASP A 110 -15.35 -3.41 -2.51
C ASP A 110 -13.83 -3.37 -2.52
N GLN A 111 -13.29 -2.25 -2.97
CA GLN A 111 -11.85 -2.03 -3.04
C GLN A 111 -11.38 -1.11 -1.92
N SER A 112 -11.98 -1.23 -0.73
CA SER A 112 -11.62 -0.41 0.40
C SER A 112 -11.15 -1.28 1.58
N ILE A 113 -10.21 -0.73 2.35
CA ILE A 113 -9.69 -1.34 3.57
C ILE A 113 -9.97 -0.39 4.73
N GLU A 114 -10.70 -0.84 5.71
CA GLU A 114 -11.11 0.02 6.82
C GLU A 114 -9.98 0.27 7.82
N ASN A 115 -9.13 -0.73 8.06
CA ASN A 115 -8.03 -0.59 9.03
C ASN A 115 -6.87 -1.49 8.62
N ILE A 116 -5.83 -0.86 8.10
CA ILE A 116 -4.64 -1.57 7.60
C ILE A 116 -3.98 -2.37 8.72
N PHE A 117 -3.80 -1.77 9.91
CA PHE A 117 -3.11 -2.44 11.00
C PHE A 117 -3.83 -3.68 11.47
N GLU A 118 -5.16 -3.61 11.58
CA GLU A 118 -5.97 -4.77 11.94
C GLU A 118 -5.78 -5.90 10.92
N LEU A 119 -5.78 -5.55 9.64
CA LEU A 119 -5.58 -6.53 8.57
C LEU A 119 -4.20 -7.18 8.65
N VAL A 120 -3.17 -6.39 8.93
CA VAL A 120 -1.80 -6.91 9.11
C VAL A 120 -1.75 -7.88 10.28
N GLN A 121 -2.39 -7.54 11.39
CA GLN A 121 -2.44 -8.42 12.56
C GLN A 121 -3.19 -9.72 12.28
N GLN A 122 -4.28 -9.63 11.52
CA GLN A 122 -5.03 -10.83 11.12
C GLN A 122 -4.18 -11.73 10.23
N ALA A 123 -3.39 -11.15 9.34
CA ALA A 123 -2.50 -11.93 8.48
C ALA A 123 -1.42 -12.63 9.28
N ILE A 124 -0.81 -11.93 10.24
CA ILE A 124 0.19 -12.52 11.11
C ILE A 124 -0.42 -13.66 11.95
N SER A 125 -1.62 -13.44 12.48
CA SER A 125 -2.31 -14.45 13.27
C SER A 125 -2.59 -15.71 12.46
N LYS A 126 -2.95 -15.56 11.17
CA LYS A 126 -3.28 -16.70 10.32
C LYS A 126 -2.05 -17.44 9.81
N TYR A 127 -1.00 -16.71 9.44
CA TYR A 127 0.19 -17.28 8.78
C TYR A 127 1.42 -17.31 9.67
N GLY A 128 1.38 -16.72 10.83
CA GLY A 128 2.46 -16.71 11.81
C GLY A 128 3.47 -15.59 11.64
N ASP A 129 3.79 -15.21 10.40
CA ASP A 129 4.85 -14.24 10.11
C ASP A 129 4.56 -13.57 8.78
N LEU A 130 4.96 -12.32 8.63
CA LEU A 130 4.82 -11.61 7.35
C LEU A 130 5.71 -12.19 6.25
N ASN A 131 6.78 -12.91 6.61
CA ASN A 131 7.65 -13.53 5.63
C ASN A 131 7.10 -14.86 5.08
N THR A 132 6.06 -15.40 5.71
CA THR A 132 5.46 -16.68 5.30
C THR A 132 4.14 -16.52 4.54
N LEU A 133 3.79 -15.30 4.18
CA LEU A 133 2.55 -15.05 3.42
C LEU A 133 2.68 -15.58 1.99
N PRO A 134 1.55 -15.98 1.36
CA PRO A 134 1.56 -16.41 -0.03
C PRO A 134 1.63 -15.20 -0.98
N TYR A 135 2.82 -14.65 -1.13
CA TYR A 135 3.00 -13.42 -1.90
C TYR A 135 2.71 -13.58 -3.39
N ASP A 136 2.83 -14.78 -3.93
CA ASP A 136 2.45 -15.03 -5.31
C ASP A 136 0.96 -14.80 -5.54
N GLU A 137 0.13 -15.20 -4.59
CA GLU A 137 -1.32 -14.95 -4.67
C GLU A 137 -1.63 -13.46 -4.50
N ILE A 138 -0.94 -12.81 -3.56
CA ILE A 138 -1.10 -11.38 -3.34
C ILE A 138 -0.67 -10.61 -4.60
N ALA A 139 0.42 -11.01 -5.23
CA ALA A 139 0.92 -10.34 -6.44
C ALA A 139 -0.09 -10.44 -7.59
N ARG A 140 -0.81 -11.54 -7.70
CA ARG A 140 -1.88 -11.65 -8.71
C ARG A 140 -2.95 -10.59 -8.50
N LYS A 141 -3.30 -10.34 -7.25
CA LYS A 141 -4.30 -9.32 -6.92
C LYS A 141 -3.77 -7.92 -7.23
N ILE A 142 -2.48 -7.70 -7.00
CA ILE A 142 -1.83 -6.43 -7.35
C ILE A 142 -1.95 -6.19 -8.85
N VAL A 143 -1.63 -7.20 -9.65
CA VAL A 143 -1.69 -7.08 -11.12
C VAL A 143 -3.10 -6.77 -11.59
N GLN A 144 -4.11 -7.35 -10.94
CA GLN A 144 -5.51 -7.16 -11.32
C GLN A 144 -6.09 -5.82 -10.88
N PHE A 145 -5.48 -5.18 -9.88
CA PHE A 145 -6.05 -3.96 -9.33
C PHE A 145 -5.99 -2.80 -10.33
N GLU A 146 -7.11 -2.11 -10.51
CA GLU A 146 -7.22 -0.89 -11.29
C GLU A 146 -7.61 0.25 -10.36
N GLY A 147 -6.73 1.23 -10.22
CA GLY A 147 -6.91 2.35 -9.28
C GLY A 147 -8.03 3.31 -9.67
N ARG A 148 -8.32 3.39 -10.97
CA ARG A 148 -9.45 4.16 -11.48
C ARG A 148 -10.29 3.24 -12.33
N SER A 149 -11.59 3.19 -12.05
CA SER A 149 -12.48 2.64 -13.04
C SER A 149 -12.28 3.48 -14.29
N ARG A 150 -11.86 2.84 -15.36
CA ARG A 150 -11.81 3.50 -16.64
C ARG A 150 -13.16 4.11 -16.91
N ARG A 151 -13.22 5.42 -17.01
CA ARG A 151 -14.35 6.04 -17.65
C ARG A 151 -14.51 5.32 -18.97
N ARG A 152 -15.48 4.47 -19.04
CA ARG A 152 -15.90 3.99 -20.31
C ARG A 152 -16.40 5.19 -21.07
N THR A 153 -15.56 5.61 -22.00
CA THR A 153 -16.05 6.45 -23.05
C THR A 153 -17.00 5.62 -23.83
N ASN A 154 -18.20 5.77 -23.59
CA ASN A 154 -19.14 5.15 -24.42
C ASN A 154 -19.40 5.82 -25.66
N LYS A 155 -19.14 5.65 -25.65
CA LYS A 155 -19.71 5.96 -26.19
C LYS A 155 -20.20 5.81 -26.91
#